data_dbc05b854a595307d5751d5bc6f410b6
#
_entry.id   dbc05b854a595307d5751d5bc6f410b6
#
_cell.length_a   1.000
_cell.length_b   1.000
_cell.length_c   1.000
_cell.angle_alpha   90.00
_cell.angle_beta   90.00
_cell.angle_gamma   90.00
#
_symmetry.space_group_name_H-M   'P 1'
#
loop_
_entity.id
_entity.type
_entity.pdbx_description
1 polymer ?
#
loop_
_entity_poly.entity_id
_entity_poly.type
_entity_poly.pdbx_seq_one_letter_code
_entity_poly.pdbx_strand_id
1 'polypeptide(L)'
;LNLIADCAVVVAIHGYSWEIQETMLGGLDEKLKHRMGRQMALAGLDVKLDNHPYPGLHENNICNRGQLEQGIQLELSDALRGGSDEPTVIQSTRSVLLKISQECTP
;
A
#
# COMPACT_ATOMS: atom_id res chain seq x y z
N LEU A 1 -16.84 8.92 -1.91
CA LEU A 1 -16.31 10.23 -2.30
C LEU A 1 -15.94 10.22 -3.77
N ASN A 2 -16.43 11.24 -4.47
CA ASN A 2 -16.25 11.32 -5.94
C ASN A 2 -14.77 11.37 -6.33
N LEU A 3 -13.93 12.03 -5.52
CA LEU A 3 -12.49 12.11 -5.82
C LEU A 3 -11.83 10.75 -5.88
N ILE A 4 -12.22 9.84 -4.98
CA ILE A 4 -11.67 8.46 -4.99
C ILE A 4 -12.13 7.74 -6.26
N ALA A 5 -13.40 7.86 -6.61
CA ALA A 5 -13.95 7.20 -7.82
C ALA A 5 -13.27 7.67 -9.11
N ASP A 6 -12.73 8.91 -9.13
CA ASP A 6 -12.06 9.46 -10.30
C ASP A 6 -10.57 9.09 -10.40
N CYS A 7 -10.00 8.48 -9.36
CA CYS A 7 -8.60 8.08 -9.37
C CYS A 7 -8.40 6.71 -10.04
N ALA A 8 -7.41 6.60 -10.91
CA ALA A 8 -7.05 5.33 -11.53
C ALA A 8 -6.35 4.40 -10.54
N VAL A 9 -5.50 4.96 -9.67
CA VAL A 9 -4.76 4.21 -8.65
C VAL A 9 -5.12 4.78 -7.28
N VAL A 10 -5.50 3.91 -6.36
CA VAL A 10 -5.82 4.30 -4.98
C VAL A 10 -4.92 3.53 -4.03
N VAL A 11 -4.25 4.28 -3.14
CA VAL A 11 -3.46 3.73 -2.05
C VAL A 11 -4.04 4.27 -0.75
N ALA A 12 -4.62 3.41 0.06
CA ALA A 12 -5.13 3.79 1.37
C ALA A 12 -4.10 3.44 2.44
N ILE A 13 -3.93 4.31 3.43
CA ILE A 13 -2.97 4.10 4.52
C ILE A 13 -3.73 4.04 5.83
N HIS A 14 -3.56 2.94 6.56
CA HIS A 14 -4.19 2.68 7.84
C HIS A 14 -3.11 2.35 8.88
N GLY A 15 -3.50 2.37 10.15
CA GLY A 15 -2.63 1.98 11.24
C GLY A 15 -3.23 0.86 12.08
N TYR A 16 -2.38 0.07 12.71
CA TYR A 16 -2.80 -0.94 13.68
C TYR A 16 -1.80 -1.00 14.83
N SER A 17 -2.24 -1.61 15.92
CA SER A 17 -1.45 -1.68 17.15
C SER A 17 -0.54 -2.90 17.11
N TRP A 18 0.76 -2.69 17.06
CA TRP A 18 1.76 -3.76 17.09
C TRP A 18 3.12 -3.22 17.51
N GLU A 19 3.85 -3.99 18.30
CA GLU A 19 5.12 -3.56 18.91
C GLU A 19 6.32 -3.63 17.97
N ILE A 20 6.19 -4.29 16.83
CA ILE A 20 7.26 -4.47 15.84
C ILE A 20 6.97 -3.57 14.64
N GLN A 21 8.01 -2.94 14.10
CA GLN A 21 7.89 -2.15 12.87
C GLN A 21 7.61 -3.09 11.70
N GLU A 22 6.39 -3.06 11.19
CA GLU A 22 6.00 -3.85 10.02
C GLU A 22 4.91 -3.17 9.22
N THR A 23 4.80 -3.58 7.95
CA THR A 23 3.77 -3.14 7.03
C THR A 23 3.04 -4.36 6.48
N MET A 24 1.72 -4.31 6.47
CA MET A 24 0.89 -5.32 5.81
C MET A 24 0.23 -4.69 4.59
N LEU A 25 0.30 -5.39 3.47
CA LEU A 25 -0.28 -4.93 2.20
C LEU A 25 -1.54 -5.72 1.90
N GLY A 26 -2.58 -5.01 1.50
CA GLY A 26 -3.85 -5.59 1.08
C GLY A 26 -4.38 -4.89 -0.16
N GLY A 27 -5.59 -5.26 -0.58
CA GLY A 27 -6.25 -4.69 -1.74
C GLY A 27 -6.40 -5.68 -2.87
N LEU A 28 -7.21 -5.29 -3.87
CA LEU A 28 -7.51 -6.15 -5.02
C LEU A 28 -6.48 -6.03 -6.14
N ASP A 29 -5.63 -5.00 -6.13
CA ASP A 29 -4.61 -4.82 -7.18
C ASP A 29 -3.38 -5.69 -6.86
N GLU A 30 -3.40 -6.92 -7.31
CA GLU A 30 -2.33 -7.88 -7.05
C GLU A 30 -0.98 -7.45 -7.63
N LYS A 31 -0.95 -6.89 -8.84
CA LYS A 31 0.29 -6.42 -9.46
C LYS A 31 0.94 -5.31 -8.66
N LEU A 32 0.14 -4.31 -8.30
CA LEU A 32 0.64 -3.17 -7.52
C LEU A 32 1.08 -3.62 -6.12
N LYS A 33 0.31 -4.50 -5.49
CA LYS A 33 0.64 -5.06 -4.18
C LYS A 33 2.00 -5.77 -4.22
N HIS A 34 2.24 -6.61 -5.22
CA HIS A 34 3.51 -7.31 -5.35
C HIS A 34 4.67 -6.36 -5.66
N ARG A 35 4.47 -5.36 -6.53
CA ARG A 35 5.49 -4.33 -6.81
C ARG A 35 5.87 -3.58 -5.55
N MET A 36 4.88 -3.14 -4.79
CA MET A 36 5.10 -2.40 -3.54
C MET A 36 5.82 -3.26 -2.51
N GLY A 37 5.36 -4.49 -2.33
CA GLY A 37 5.97 -5.43 -1.40
C GLY A 37 7.42 -5.75 -1.74
N ARG A 38 7.71 -5.96 -3.01
CA ARG A 38 9.08 -6.20 -3.49
C ARG A 38 9.98 -5.01 -3.23
N GLN A 39 9.52 -3.81 -3.55
CA GLN A 39 10.30 -2.59 -3.32
C GLN A 39 10.62 -2.42 -1.84
N MET A 40 9.63 -2.62 -0.97
CA MET A 40 9.80 -2.52 0.47
C MET A 40 10.76 -3.59 1.01
N ALA A 41 10.62 -4.84 0.58
CA ALA A 41 11.49 -5.93 0.99
C ALA A 41 12.93 -5.68 0.57
N LEU A 42 13.17 -5.19 -0.64
CA LEU A 42 14.50 -4.83 -1.12
C LEU A 42 15.12 -3.68 -0.34
N ALA A 43 14.29 -2.81 0.22
CA ALA A 43 14.75 -1.71 1.09
C ALA A 43 14.99 -2.15 2.54
N GLY A 44 14.82 -3.44 2.86
CA GLY A 44 15.07 -3.98 4.19
C GLY A 44 13.89 -3.89 5.15
N LEU A 45 12.70 -3.59 4.66
CA LEU A 45 11.49 -3.49 5.50
C LEU A 45 10.88 -4.87 5.76
N ASP A 46 10.24 -5.00 6.93
CA ASP A 46 9.40 -6.14 7.24
C ASP A 46 8.02 -5.89 6.62
N VAL A 47 7.67 -6.67 5.60
CA VAL A 47 6.43 -6.50 4.85
C VAL A 47 5.74 -7.85 4.68
N LYS A 48 4.41 -7.85 4.86
CA LYS A 48 3.57 -9.04 4.67
C LYS A 48 2.51 -8.77 3.62
N LEU A 49 2.43 -9.66 2.63
CA LEU A 49 1.42 -9.57 1.56
C LEU A 49 0.26 -10.52 1.78
N ASP A 50 0.49 -11.64 2.50
CA ASP A 50 -0.49 -12.71 2.72
C ASP A 50 -0.55 -13.11 4.18
N ASN A 51 -1.56 -13.87 4.55
CA ASN A 51 -1.71 -14.48 5.89
C ASN A 51 -1.69 -13.44 7.01
N HIS A 52 -2.39 -12.33 6.80
CA HIS A 52 -2.56 -11.28 7.81
C HIS A 52 -4.02 -10.85 7.89
N PRO A 53 -4.43 -10.14 8.97
CA PRO A 53 -5.84 -9.83 9.21
C PRO A 53 -6.43 -8.71 8.35
N TYR A 54 -5.63 -8.07 7.48
CA TYR A 54 -6.07 -6.89 6.72
C TYR A 54 -5.97 -7.09 5.21
N PRO A 55 -6.63 -8.12 4.63
CA PRO A 55 -6.46 -8.40 3.20
C PRO A 55 -7.06 -7.36 2.25
N GLY A 56 -8.01 -6.55 2.72
CA GLY A 56 -8.57 -5.45 1.93
C GLY A 56 -9.26 -5.89 0.64
N LEU A 57 -9.85 -7.08 0.60
CA LEU A 57 -10.41 -7.66 -0.63
C LEU A 57 -11.87 -7.29 -0.89
N HIS A 58 -12.56 -6.68 0.08
CA HIS A 58 -13.95 -6.32 -0.10
C HIS A 58 -14.09 -5.19 -1.13
N GLU A 59 -15.06 -5.31 -2.02
CA GLU A 59 -15.29 -4.33 -3.08
C GLU A 59 -15.61 -2.92 -2.56
N ASN A 60 -16.21 -2.83 -1.36
CA ASN A 60 -16.54 -1.57 -0.71
C ASN A 60 -15.38 -0.97 0.10
N ASN A 61 -14.25 -1.69 0.23
CA ASN A 61 -13.05 -1.12 0.85
C ASN A 61 -12.61 0.08 0.02
N ILE A 62 -12.30 1.19 0.68
CA ILE A 62 -12.01 2.46 -0.01
C ILE A 62 -10.88 2.33 -1.05
N CYS A 63 -9.88 1.47 -0.79
CA CYS A 63 -8.79 1.28 -1.74
C CYS A 63 -9.25 0.66 -3.06
N ASN A 64 -10.40 -0.03 -3.07
CA ASN A 64 -10.93 -0.72 -4.24
C ASN A 64 -12.04 0.07 -4.94
N ARG A 65 -12.24 1.33 -4.60
CA ARG A 65 -13.35 2.15 -5.11
C ARG A 65 -12.93 3.17 -6.17
N GLY A 66 -11.70 3.08 -6.68
CA GLY A 66 -11.24 3.91 -7.78
C GLY A 66 -11.77 3.44 -9.14
N GLN A 67 -11.32 4.08 -10.22
CA GLN A 67 -11.78 3.79 -11.58
C GLN A 67 -11.60 2.33 -11.98
N LEU A 68 -10.52 1.70 -11.56
CA LEU A 68 -10.21 0.30 -11.89
C LEU A 68 -10.87 -0.70 -10.94
N GLU A 69 -11.59 -0.21 -9.92
CA GLU A 69 -12.25 -1.02 -8.89
C GLU A 69 -11.29 -1.95 -8.16
N GLN A 70 -10.03 -1.61 -8.15
CA GLN A 70 -8.96 -2.31 -7.44
C GLN A 70 -7.89 -1.31 -7.00
N GLY A 71 -7.29 -1.55 -5.86
CA GLY A 71 -6.23 -0.71 -5.34
C GLY A 71 -5.46 -1.47 -4.29
N ILE A 72 -4.67 -0.76 -3.50
CA ILE A 72 -3.96 -1.35 -2.38
C ILE A 72 -4.19 -0.56 -1.11
N GLN A 73 -3.99 -1.22 0.02
CA GLN A 73 -3.90 -0.56 1.31
C GLN A 73 -2.61 -0.97 2.01
N LEU A 74 -2.04 0.00 2.73
CA LEU A 74 -0.91 -0.21 3.60
C LEU A 74 -1.40 -0.12 5.04
N GLU A 75 -1.21 -1.19 5.80
CA GLU A 75 -1.45 -1.19 7.24
C GLU A 75 -0.10 -1.06 7.94
N LEU A 76 0.10 0.05 8.63
CA LEU A 76 1.36 0.38 9.30
C LEU A 76 1.21 0.16 10.81
N SER A 77 2.11 -0.63 11.40
CA SER A 77 2.12 -0.80 12.86
C SER A 77 2.37 0.54 13.55
N ASP A 78 1.89 0.69 14.77
CA ASP A 78 2.15 1.91 15.55
C ASP A 78 3.64 2.05 15.88
N ALA A 79 4.37 0.95 16.03
CA ALA A 79 5.82 0.98 16.19
C ALA A 79 6.52 1.56 14.96
N LEU A 80 6.01 1.31 13.75
CA LEU A 80 6.56 1.85 12.51
C LEU A 80 6.26 3.35 12.39
N ARG A 81 5.06 3.76 12.77
CA ARG A 81 4.64 5.17 12.70
C ARG A 81 5.44 6.00 13.72
N GLY A 82 6.32 6.87 13.23
CA GLY A 82 7.29 7.60 14.04
C GLY A 82 8.55 6.79 14.35
N GLY A 83 8.66 5.55 13.87
CA GLY A 83 9.84 4.70 14.03
C GLY A 83 10.87 4.92 12.95
N SER A 84 11.99 4.21 13.05
CA SER A 84 13.13 4.35 12.13
C SER A 84 12.81 3.88 10.70
N ASP A 85 11.83 2.99 10.51
CA ASP A 85 11.46 2.46 9.19
C ASP A 85 10.47 3.35 8.45
N GLU A 86 9.82 4.31 9.10
CA GLU A 86 8.79 5.14 8.47
C GLU A 86 9.30 5.90 7.24
N PRO A 87 10.46 6.58 7.27
CA PRO A 87 10.95 7.26 6.07
C PRO A 87 11.18 6.32 4.89
N THR A 88 11.61 5.08 5.16
CA THR A 88 11.84 4.08 4.12
C THR A 88 10.53 3.61 3.49
N VAL A 89 9.46 3.45 4.28
CA VAL A 89 8.12 3.16 3.76
C VAL A 89 7.64 4.29 2.85
N ILE A 90 7.80 5.53 3.27
CA ILE A 90 7.39 6.70 2.49
C ILE A 90 8.14 6.72 1.15
N GLN A 91 9.45 6.55 1.18
CA GLN A 91 10.27 6.56 -0.04
C GLN A 91 9.95 5.39 -0.97
N SER A 92 9.74 4.20 -0.44
CA SER A 92 9.38 3.03 -1.24
C SER A 92 8.04 3.22 -1.94
N THR A 93 7.05 3.71 -1.22
CA THR A 93 5.72 4.00 -1.75
C THR A 93 5.81 5.05 -2.87
N ARG A 94 6.51 6.14 -2.60
CA ARG A 94 6.70 7.21 -3.58
C ARG A 94 7.40 6.71 -4.83
N SER A 95 8.46 5.93 -4.69
CA SER A 95 9.23 5.38 -5.80
C SER A 95 8.37 4.52 -6.72
N VAL A 96 7.56 3.64 -6.16
CA VAL A 96 6.66 2.78 -6.95
C VAL A 96 5.62 3.61 -7.69
N LEU A 97 4.99 4.57 -7.02
CA LEU A 97 3.94 5.40 -7.62
C LEU A 97 4.51 6.30 -8.73
N LEU A 98 5.72 6.83 -8.56
CA LEU A 98 6.39 7.62 -9.60
C LEU A 98 6.68 6.79 -10.85
N LYS A 99 7.13 5.55 -10.69
CA LYS A 99 7.39 4.65 -11.81
C LYS A 99 6.10 4.33 -12.57
N ILE A 100 5.02 4.06 -11.85
CA ILE A 100 3.71 3.80 -12.47
C ILE A 100 3.27 5.02 -13.27
N SER A 101 3.41 6.21 -12.71
CA SER A 101 3.07 7.47 -13.40
C SER A 101 3.85 7.63 -14.70
N GLN A 102 5.15 7.31 -14.68
CA GLN A 102 6.01 7.38 -15.87
C GLN A 102 5.63 6.34 -16.93
N GLU A 103 5.26 5.14 -16.52
CA GLU A 103 4.81 4.07 -17.43
C GLU A 103 3.49 4.40 -18.12
N CYS A 104 2.64 5.19 -17.48
CA CYS A 104 1.35 5.61 -18.03
C CYS A 104 1.46 6.86 -18.93
N THR A 105 2.63 7.47 -19.05
CA THR A 105 2.86 8.63 -19.91
C THR A 105 3.18 8.15 -21.33
N PRO A 106 2.42 8.63 -22.36
CA PRO A 106 2.69 8.25 -23.75
C PRO A 106 4.05 8.75 -24.24
#